data_0583c98a518334515fb17a2620a0732c
#
_entry.id   0583c98a518334515fb17a2620a0732c
#
_cell.length_a   1.000
_cell.length_b   1.000
_cell.length_c   1.000
_cell.angle_alpha   90.00
_cell.angle_beta   90.00
_cell.angle_gamma   90.00
#
_symmetry.space_group_name_H-M   'P 1'
#
loop_
_entity.id
_entity.type
_entity.pdbx_description
1 polymer ?
#
loop_
_entity_poly.entity_id
_entity_poly.type
_entity_poly.pdbx_seq_one_letter_code
_entity_poly.pdbx_strand_id
1 'polypeptide(L)'
;MILMRLKDRIIFLLIITYLGNNVSGQGDVDFILKATALSESGKTNEAIRVLSKAIELNASGRLYVQRGDAYLSVNDLSSAIQDFNQGNRIVEHSGDYGLAKAYAVKGDASTSLYHLGMHLESVYKKSEKEIMLDPSFARIENRPEWRQFWKKDWYNAAERSRAEIEYLTSGKKIEDSRGILAEMKRNYPDSDETLYSEALINFVSGKYNEAVSNAIILTASNPLNAGYLRLLAKGQEGQSNYAGASGTYSKLIESGVPDARLLLSRAQCYRRTGETDKAKKDIERFLEYYPEDKSALSIVGKVEAESGDNIKALEYFSKNLKLHPNDADCYIDRANSYFASKSWEWAADDYSMSLDLKPDNPDAWLNKGISLLSIGNVKDACHDFKKSYSLGNQKASSYLSKNCIGR
;
A
#
# COMPACT_ATOMS: atom_id res chain seq x y z
N MET A 1 -4.89 -46.38 20.87
CA MET A 1 -3.48 -46.00 20.66
C MET A 1 -3.09 -45.87 19.17
N ILE A 2 -3.75 -46.55 18.22
CA ILE A 2 -3.47 -46.48 16.77
C ILE A 2 -4.11 -45.24 16.08
N LEU A 3 -5.27 -44.78 16.56
CA LEU A 3 -5.97 -43.59 15.99
C LEU A 3 -5.29 -42.24 16.33
N MET A 4 -4.57 -42.12 17.45
CA MET A 4 -3.81 -40.91 17.74
C MET A 4 -2.61 -40.72 16.82
N ARG A 5 -1.94 -41.78 16.41
CA ARG A 5 -0.77 -41.70 15.50
C ARG A 5 -1.12 -41.28 14.06
N LEU A 6 -2.37 -41.50 13.63
CA LEU A 6 -2.80 -41.04 12.28
C LEU A 6 -3.09 -39.54 12.23
N LYS A 7 -3.69 -38.97 13.29
CA LYS A 7 -3.93 -37.52 13.37
C LYS A 7 -2.62 -36.74 13.45
N ASP A 8 -1.64 -37.20 14.23
CA ASP A 8 -0.34 -36.54 14.34
C ASP A 8 0.47 -36.57 13.03
N ARG A 9 0.35 -37.65 12.23
CA ARG A 9 0.97 -37.74 10.91
C ARG A 9 0.29 -36.85 9.86
N ILE A 10 -1.03 -36.68 9.93
CA ILE A 10 -1.77 -35.78 9.03
C ILE A 10 -1.46 -34.32 9.35
N ILE A 11 -1.38 -33.97 10.63
CA ILE A 11 -0.98 -32.62 11.08
C ILE A 11 0.48 -32.35 10.71
N PHE A 12 1.38 -33.32 10.84
CA PHE A 12 2.79 -33.16 10.46
C PHE A 12 2.99 -33.05 8.94
N LEU A 13 2.21 -33.79 8.15
CA LEU A 13 2.19 -33.68 6.68
C LEU A 13 1.59 -32.34 6.22
N LEU A 14 0.53 -31.85 6.87
CA LEU A 14 -0.03 -30.52 6.60
C LEU A 14 0.92 -29.38 6.99
N ILE A 15 1.69 -29.53 8.08
CA ILE A 15 2.71 -28.55 8.47
C ILE A 15 3.90 -28.56 7.51
N ILE A 16 4.34 -29.73 7.01
CA ILE A 16 5.45 -29.83 6.05
C ILE A 16 5.04 -29.28 4.68
N THR A 17 3.81 -29.53 4.21
CA THR A 17 3.29 -28.92 2.98
C THR A 17 3.08 -27.41 3.13
N TYR A 18 2.68 -26.94 4.31
CA TYR A 18 2.53 -25.52 4.61
C TYR A 18 3.89 -24.78 4.69
N LEU A 19 4.91 -25.41 5.31
CA LEU A 19 6.27 -24.85 5.38
C LEU A 19 7.01 -24.95 4.03
N GLY A 20 6.80 -26.01 3.27
CA GLY A 20 7.37 -26.17 1.93
C GLY A 20 6.84 -25.14 0.92
N ASN A 21 5.55 -24.80 1.01
CA ASN A 21 4.94 -23.76 0.16
C ASN A 21 5.37 -22.34 0.54
N ASN A 22 5.73 -22.08 1.79
CA ASN A 22 6.16 -20.74 2.23
C ASN A 22 7.58 -20.37 1.77
N VAL A 23 8.49 -21.35 1.65
CA VAL A 23 9.86 -21.09 1.16
C VAL A 23 9.88 -20.81 -0.35
N SER A 24 8.99 -21.45 -1.13
CA SER A 24 8.83 -21.15 -2.57
C SER A 24 8.12 -19.81 -2.81
N GLY A 25 7.17 -19.42 -1.95
CA GLY A 25 6.36 -18.21 -2.13
C GLY A 25 7.14 -16.90 -1.95
N GLN A 26 8.19 -16.87 -1.11
CA GLN A 26 8.95 -15.65 -0.86
C GLN A 26 9.85 -15.27 -2.04
N GLY A 27 10.41 -16.27 -2.75
CA GLY A 27 11.16 -16.05 -3.99
C GLY A 27 10.28 -15.53 -5.12
N ASP A 28 9.07 -16.10 -5.29
CA ASP A 28 8.11 -15.67 -6.33
C ASP A 28 7.71 -14.20 -6.16
N VAL A 29 7.49 -13.76 -4.90
CA VAL A 29 7.08 -12.38 -4.60
C VAL A 29 8.13 -11.37 -5.05
N ASP A 30 9.41 -11.63 -4.85
CA ASP A 30 10.48 -10.72 -5.29
C ASP A 30 10.50 -10.55 -6.80
N PHE A 31 10.37 -11.65 -7.55
CA PHE A 31 10.28 -11.58 -9.00
C PHE A 31 9.04 -10.85 -9.49
N ILE A 32 7.89 -11.06 -8.84
CA ILE A 32 6.63 -10.39 -9.15
C ILE A 32 6.75 -8.88 -8.88
N LEU A 33 7.25 -8.48 -7.72
CA LEU A 33 7.43 -7.06 -7.37
C LEU A 33 8.36 -6.36 -8.37
N LYS A 34 9.49 -7.01 -8.73
CA LYS A 34 10.41 -6.48 -9.74
C LYS A 34 9.75 -6.35 -11.11
N ALA A 35 9.01 -7.37 -11.53
CA ALA A 35 8.31 -7.34 -12.81
C ALA A 35 7.22 -6.28 -12.85
N THR A 36 6.48 -6.10 -11.75
CA THR A 36 5.47 -5.04 -11.62
C THR A 36 6.11 -3.66 -11.79
N ALA A 37 7.20 -3.38 -11.07
CA ALA A 37 7.91 -2.11 -11.16
C ALA A 37 8.47 -1.84 -12.58
N LEU A 38 9.00 -2.88 -13.24
CA LEU A 38 9.44 -2.78 -14.64
C LEU A 38 8.28 -2.46 -15.58
N SER A 39 7.14 -3.10 -15.41
CA SER A 39 5.95 -2.85 -16.23
C SER A 39 5.41 -1.42 -16.01
N GLU A 40 5.33 -0.95 -14.77
CA GLU A 40 4.92 0.42 -14.43
C GLU A 40 5.87 1.48 -15.02
N SER A 41 7.16 1.15 -15.16
CA SER A 41 8.15 2.03 -15.82
C SER A 41 8.20 1.89 -17.35
N GLY A 42 7.26 1.16 -17.97
CA GLY A 42 7.18 0.94 -19.41
C GLY A 42 8.15 -0.10 -19.96
N LYS A 43 8.86 -0.84 -19.09
CA LYS A 43 9.85 -1.87 -19.46
C LYS A 43 9.24 -3.27 -19.44
N THR A 44 8.03 -3.44 -19.98
CA THR A 44 7.28 -4.71 -19.89
C THR A 44 8.03 -5.91 -20.48
N ASN A 45 8.80 -5.74 -21.55
CA ASN A 45 9.62 -6.82 -22.09
C ASN A 45 10.71 -7.31 -21.12
N GLU A 46 11.21 -6.42 -20.25
CA GLU A 46 12.14 -6.81 -19.19
C GLU A 46 11.40 -7.54 -18.06
N ALA A 47 10.20 -7.11 -17.73
CA ALA A 47 9.34 -7.81 -16.77
C ALA A 47 9.06 -9.26 -17.22
N ILE A 48 8.72 -9.47 -18.50
CA ILE A 48 8.52 -10.81 -19.08
C ILE A 48 9.79 -11.67 -18.91
N ARG A 49 10.98 -11.12 -19.18
CA ARG A 49 12.25 -11.85 -18.98
C ARG A 49 12.49 -12.24 -17.53
N VAL A 50 12.23 -11.31 -16.60
CA VAL A 50 12.35 -11.56 -15.15
C VAL A 50 11.43 -12.68 -14.71
N LEU A 51 10.16 -12.65 -15.12
CA LEU A 51 9.18 -13.69 -14.79
C LEU A 51 9.49 -15.03 -15.45
N SER A 52 10.00 -15.02 -16.69
CA SER A 52 10.43 -16.25 -17.38
C SER A 52 11.55 -16.95 -16.64
N LYS A 53 12.57 -16.17 -16.19
CA LYS A 53 13.65 -16.71 -15.37
C LYS A 53 13.14 -17.25 -14.03
N ALA A 54 12.18 -16.59 -13.40
CA ALA A 54 11.57 -17.08 -12.17
C ALA A 54 10.86 -18.43 -12.38
N ILE A 55 10.11 -18.58 -13.48
CA ILE A 55 9.40 -19.80 -13.84
C ILE A 55 10.39 -20.95 -14.12
N GLU A 56 11.52 -20.69 -14.76
CA GLU A 56 12.59 -21.68 -14.97
C GLU A 56 13.19 -22.17 -13.64
N LEU A 57 13.31 -21.29 -12.64
CA LEU A 57 13.81 -21.64 -11.33
C LEU A 57 12.80 -22.40 -10.48
N ASN A 58 11.56 -21.94 -10.45
CA ASN A 58 10.47 -22.54 -9.69
C ASN A 58 9.12 -22.13 -10.30
N ALA A 59 8.51 -23.03 -11.06
CA ALA A 59 7.23 -22.76 -11.72
C ALA A 59 6.08 -22.71 -10.70
N SER A 60 5.36 -21.59 -10.65
CA SER A 60 4.16 -21.44 -9.84
C SER A 60 3.00 -20.83 -10.63
N GLY A 61 1.76 -21.15 -10.24
CA GLY A 61 0.55 -20.60 -10.89
C GLY A 61 0.57 -19.07 -10.90
N ARG A 62 1.05 -18.45 -9.83
CA ARG A 62 1.14 -17.01 -9.67
C ARG A 62 2.12 -16.37 -10.66
N LEU A 63 3.28 -16.98 -10.87
CA LEU A 63 4.27 -16.47 -11.83
C LEU A 63 3.75 -16.53 -13.26
N TYR A 64 3.05 -17.62 -13.64
CA TYR A 64 2.40 -17.70 -14.94
C TYR A 64 1.32 -16.64 -15.11
N VAL A 65 0.45 -16.43 -14.12
CA VAL A 65 -0.59 -15.39 -14.19
C VAL A 65 0.03 -14.00 -14.35
N GLN A 66 1.08 -13.67 -13.60
CA GLN A 66 1.76 -12.38 -13.72
C GLN A 66 2.45 -12.20 -15.08
N ARG A 67 3.06 -13.26 -15.63
CA ARG A 67 3.65 -13.19 -16.98
C ARG A 67 2.57 -13.09 -18.06
N GLY A 68 1.45 -13.77 -17.87
CA GLY A 68 0.27 -13.64 -18.72
C GLY A 68 -0.27 -12.20 -18.75
N ASP A 69 -0.36 -11.53 -17.59
CA ASP A 69 -0.75 -10.11 -17.52
C ASP A 69 0.26 -9.22 -18.25
N ALA A 70 1.56 -9.48 -18.12
CA ALA A 70 2.59 -8.75 -18.86
C ALA A 70 2.50 -8.98 -20.38
N TYR A 71 2.27 -10.20 -20.86
CA TYR A 71 2.00 -10.47 -22.27
C TYR A 71 0.73 -9.77 -22.77
N LEU A 72 -0.35 -9.79 -21.96
CA LEU A 72 -1.59 -9.10 -22.30
C LEU A 72 -1.37 -7.59 -22.48
N SER A 73 -0.56 -6.98 -21.64
CA SER A 73 -0.28 -5.54 -21.70
C SER A 73 0.50 -5.12 -22.96
N VAL A 74 1.28 -6.03 -23.55
CA VAL A 74 1.95 -5.81 -24.85
C VAL A 74 1.16 -6.41 -26.03
N ASN A 75 -0.11 -6.81 -25.80
CA ASN A 75 -1.02 -7.37 -26.78
C ASN A 75 -0.55 -8.71 -27.41
N ASP A 76 0.34 -9.45 -26.73
CA ASP A 76 0.65 -10.84 -27.09
C ASP A 76 -0.39 -11.78 -26.48
N LEU A 77 -1.57 -11.82 -27.13
CA LEU A 77 -2.71 -12.59 -26.64
C LEU A 77 -2.44 -14.12 -26.63
N SER A 78 -1.61 -14.60 -27.53
CA SER A 78 -1.30 -16.03 -27.62
C SER A 78 -0.52 -16.50 -26.40
N SER A 79 0.57 -15.82 -26.08
CA SER A 79 1.41 -16.12 -24.92
C SER A 79 0.64 -15.88 -23.61
N ALA A 80 -0.17 -14.81 -23.53
CA ALA A 80 -1.01 -14.52 -22.37
C ALA A 80 -1.99 -15.67 -22.08
N ILE A 81 -2.74 -16.15 -23.09
CA ILE A 81 -3.71 -17.25 -22.95
C ILE A 81 -3.00 -18.54 -22.53
N GLN A 82 -1.82 -18.83 -23.10
CA GLN A 82 -1.04 -20.01 -22.71
C GLN A 82 -0.65 -19.95 -21.23
N ASP A 83 -0.16 -18.82 -20.77
CA ASP A 83 0.28 -18.62 -19.39
C ASP A 83 -0.90 -18.66 -18.39
N PHE A 84 -2.02 -18.02 -18.68
CA PHE A 84 -3.20 -18.10 -17.82
C PHE A 84 -3.74 -19.53 -17.71
N ASN A 85 -3.71 -20.30 -18.81
CA ASN A 85 -4.07 -21.71 -18.77
C ASN A 85 -3.09 -22.54 -17.93
N GLN A 86 -1.79 -22.22 -17.95
CA GLN A 86 -0.82 -22.88 -17.07
C GLN A 86 -1.06 -22.48 -15.61
N GLY A 87 -1.40 -21.22 -15.34
CA GLY A 87 -1.83 -20.78 -14.02
C GLY A 87 -2.99 -21.64 -13.49
N ASN A 88 -4.05 -21.80 -14.29
CA ASN A 88 -5.22 -22.63 -13.94
C ASN A 88 -4.89 -24.11 -13.74
N ARG A 89 -3.91 -24.67 -14.46
CA ARG A 89 -3.47 -26.05 -14.24
C ARG A 89 -2.78 -26.27 -12.91
N ILE A 90 -2.05 -25.27 -12.41
CA ILE A 90 -1.32 -25.33 -11.15
C ILE A 90 -2.23 -24.98 -9.97
N VAL A 91 -3.03 -23.92 -10.14
CA VAL A 91 -3.98 -23.43 -9.14
C VAL A 91 -5.29 -23.11 -9.85
N GLU A 92 -6.29 -23.93 -9.60
CA GLU A 92 -7.61 -23.83 -10.23
C GLU A 92 -8.18 -22.41 -10.12
N HIS A 93 -8.73 -21.92 -11.21
CA HIS A 93 -9.34 -20.57 -11.36
C HIS A 93 -8.40 -19.38 -11.22
N SER A 94 -7.10 -19.58 -10.96
CA SER A 94 -6.17 -18.45 -10.76
C SER A 94 -5.96 -17.59 -12.02
N GLY A 95 -6.08 -18.18 -13.21
CA GLY A 95 -5.92 -17.52 -14.51
C GLY A 95 -7.22 -17.10 -15.19
N ASP A 96 -8.40 -17.43 -14.63
CA ASP A 96 -9.67 -17.24 -15.35
C ASP A 96 -9.98 -15.75 -15.62
N TYR A 97 -9.64 -14.84 -14.68
CA TYR A 97 -9.80 -13.40 -14.95
C TYR A 97 -8.90 -12.93 -16.11
N GLY A 98 -7.67 -13.40 -16.14
CA GLY A 98 -6.73 -13.13 -17.24
C GLY A 98 -7.24 -13.68 -18.58
N LEU A 99 -7.78 -14.91 -18.61
CA LEU A 99 -8.42 -15.49 -19.80
C LEU A 99 -9.63 -14.67 -20.24
N ALA A 100 -10.49 -14.27 -19.31
CA ALA A 100 -11.63 -13.41 -19.62
C ALA A 100 -11.19 -12.09 -20.30
N LYS A 101 -10.16 -11.43 -19.77
CA LYS A 101 -9.57 -10.23 -20.37
C LYS A 101 -9.01 -10.51 -21.76
N ALA A 102 -8.17 -11.53 -21.90
CA ALA A 102 -7.51 -11.86 -23.18
C ALA A 102 -8.52 -12.16 -24.30
N TYR A 103 -9.57 -12.93 -24.00
CA TYR A 103 -10.65 -13.21 -24.95
C TYR A 103 -11.53 -12.00 -25.24
N ALA A 104 -11.76 -11.12 -24.26
CA ALA A 104 -12.45 -9.85 -24.48
C ALA A 104 -11.67 -8.93 -25.43
N VAL A 105 -10.38 -8.78 -25.24
CA VAL A 105 -9.49 -8.02 -26.14
C VAL A 105 -9.48 -8.63 -27.54
N LYS A 106 -9.51 -9.97 -27.65
CA LYS A 106 -9.67 -10.68 -28.94
C LYS A 106 -11.03 -10.44 -29.59
N GLY A 107 -12.04 -10.04 -28.81
CA GLY A 107 -13.42 -9.84 -29.26
C GLY A 107 -14.27 -11.13 -29.23
N ASP A 108 -13.80 -12.17 -28.59
CA ASP A 108 -14.54 -13.42 -28.35
C ASP A 108 -15.35 -13.28 -27.05
N ALA A 109 -16.55 -12.74 -27.17
CA ALA A 109 -17.41 -12.50 -26.01
C ALA A 109 -17.85 -13.78 -25.30
N SER A 110 -18.12 -14.86 -26.05
CA SER A 110 -18.60 -16.13 -25.49
C SER A 110 -17.55 -16.75 -24.56
N THR A 111 -16.33 -16.92 -25.05
CA THR A 111 -15.23 -17.49 -24.27
C THR A 111 -14.81 -16.56 -23.11
N SER A 112 -14.81 -15.23 -23.34
CA SER A 112 -14.53 -14.26 -22.30
C SER A 112 -15.51 -14.37 -21.13
N LEU A 113 -16.82 -14.39 -21.41
CA LEU A 113 -17.87 -14.46 -20.38
C LEU A 113 -17.91 -15.82 -19.67
N TYR A 114 -17.55 -16.90 -20.36
CA TYR A 114 -17.35 -18.21 -19.72
C TYR A 114 -16.29 -18.14 -18.61
N HIS A 115 -15.09 -17.63 -18.93
CA HIS A 115 -14.02 -17.51 -17.95
C HIS A 115 -14.34 -16.45 -16.87
N LEU A 116 -15.02 -15.37 -17.23
CA LEU A 116 -15.48 -14.40 -16.24
C LEU A 116 -16.45 -15.05 -15.24
N GLY A 117 -17.35 -15.92 -15.71
CA GLY A 117 -18.26 -16.67 -14.85
C GLY A 117 -17.51 -17.58 -13.87
N MET A 118 -16.50 -18.34 -14.38
CA MET A 118 -15.65 -19.18 -13.53
C MET A 118 -14.92 -18.35 -12.46
N HIS A 119 -14.39 -17.18 -12.84
CA HIS A 119 -13.74 -16.26 -11.91
C HIS A 119 -14.71 -15.75 -10.83
N LEU A 120 -15.94 -15.36 -11.20
CA LEU A 120 -16.95 -14.85 -10.27
C LEU A 120 -17.48 -15.89 -9.29
N GLU A 121 -17.37 -17.18 -9.62
CA GLU A 121 -17.71 -18.31 -8.76
C GLU A 121 -16.53 -18.81 -7.91
N SER A 122 -15.32 -18.25 -8.13
CA SER A 122 -14.10 -18.67 -7.44
C SER A 122 -13.80 -17.82 -6.20
N VAL A 123 -12.79 -18.26 -5.44
CA VAL A 123 -12.23 -17.51 -4.29
C VAL A 123 -11.47 -16.24 -4.72
N TYR A 124 -11.19 -16.08 -6.02
CA TYR A 124 -10.49 -14.91 -6.59
C TYR A 124 -11.45 -13.81 -7.06
N LYS A 125 -12.75 -13.97 -6.83
CA LYS A 125 -13.82 -13.07 -7.26
C LYS A 125 -13.49 -11.59 -7.02
N LYS A 126 -13.45 -10.83 -8.10
CA LYS A 126 -13.29 -9.37 -8.05
C LYS A 126 -14.63 -8.68 -7.84
N SER A 127 -14.59 -7.45 -7.35
CA SER A 127 -15.80 -6.62 -7.25
C SER A 127 -16.35 -6.27 -8.63
N GLU A 128 -17.67 -6.06 -8.72
CA GLU A 128 -18.32 -5.62 -9.94
C GLU A 128 -17.69 -4.34 -10.50
N LYS A 129 -17.38 -3.39 -9.62
CA LYS A 129 -16.73 -2.13 -9.98
C LYS A 129 -15.37 -2.34 -10.66
N GLU A 130 -14.52 -3.24 -10.13
CA GLU A 130 -13.23 -3.53 -10.75
C GLU A 130 -13.38 -4.09 -12.16
N ILE A 131 -14.36 -4.96 -12.36
CA ILE A 131 -14.62 -5.58 -13.66
C ILE A 131 -15.20 -4.57 -14.65
N MET A 132 -16.19 -3.77 -14.22
CA MET A 132 -16.82 -2.76 -15.07
C MET A 132 -15.88 -1.63 -15.49
N LEU A 133 -14.84 -1.38 -14.71
CA LEU A 133 -13.83 -0.35 -15.03
C LEU A 133 -12.60 -0.92 -15.76
N ASP A 134 -12.52 -2.25 -15.97
CA ASP A 134 -11.37 -2.84 -16.67
C ASP A 134 -11.48 -2.61 -18.19
N PRO A 135 -10.56 -1.84 -18.79
CA PRO A 135 -10.63 -1.46 -20.21
C PRO A 135 -10.51 -2.68 -21.15
N SER A 136 -10.08 -3.83 -20.67
CA SER A 136 -9.99 -5.06 -21.49
C SER A 136 -11.35 -5.49 -22.02
N PHE A 137 -12.45 -5.16 -21.33
CA PHE A 137 -13.81 -5.53 -21.74
C PHE A 137 -14.47 -4.56 -22.72
N ALA A 138 -13.84 -3.43 -23.05
CA ALA A 138 -14.42 -2.38 -23.91
C ALA A 138 -14.95 -2.89 -25.27
N ARG A 139 -14.36 -3.95 -25.83
CA ARG A 139 -14.84 -4.54 -27.10
C ARG A 139 -16.12 -5.35 -26.98
N ILE A 140 -16.48 -5.80 -25.78
CA ILE A 140 -17.61 -6.70 -25.56
C ILE A 140 -18.67 -6.09 -24.64
N GLU A 141 -18.40 -5.04 -23.89
CA GLU A 141 -19.30 -4.42 -22.90
C GLU A 141 -20.64 -3.94 -23.48
N ASN A 142 -20.65 -3.56 -24.77
CA ASN A 142 -21.86 -3.11 -25.46
C ASN A 142 -22.63 -4.22 -26.16
N ARG A 143 -22.15 -5.47 -26.10
CA ARG A 143 -22.79 -6.60 -26.76
C ARG A 143 -23.99 -7.15 -25.98
N PRO A 144 -24.98 -7.75 -26.66
CA PRO A 144 -26.13 -8.38 -25.99
C PRO A 144 -25.73 -9.44 -24.96
N GLU A 145 -24.68 -10.22 -25.26
CA GLU A 145 -24.16 -11.30 -24.41
C GLU A 145 -23.66 -10.75 -23.07
N TRP A 146 -22.95 -9.61 -23.06
CA TRP A 146 -22.51 -8.93 -21.85
C TRP A 146 -23.70 -8.51 -20.99
N ARG A 147 -24.71 -7.88 -21.60
CA ARG A 147 -25.92 -7.48 -20.89
C ARG A 147 -26.69 -8.67 -20.33
N GLN A 148 -26.72 -9.80 -21.06
CA GLN A 148 -27.36 -11.02 -20.59
C GLN A 148 -26.59 -11.65 -19.43
N PHE A 149 -25.25 -11.65 -19.49
CA PHE A 149 -24.36 -12.17 -18.44
C PHE A 149 -24.62 -11.47 -17.11
N TRP A 150 -24.76 -10.13 -17.12
CA TRP A 150 -24.98 -9.33 -15.92
C TRP A 150 -26.43 -9.33 -15.41
N LYS A 151 -27.35 -10.06 -16.05
CA LYS A 151 -28.69 -10.32 -15.47
C LYS A 151 -28.67 -11.37 -14.37
N LYS A 152 -27.63 -12.21 -14.31
CA LYS A 152 -27.41 -13.15 -13.21
C LYS A 152 -26.92 -12.39 -11.98
N ASP A 153 -27.48 -12.74 -10.83
CA ASP A 153 -27.01 -12.22 -9.54
C ASP A 153 -25.67 -12.84 -9.15
N TRP A 154 -24.58 -12.22 -9.62
CA TRP A 154 -23.23 -12.63 -9.29
C TRP A 154 -22.82 -12.24 -7.85
N TYR A 155 -23.41 -11.21 -7.29
CA TYR A 155 -23.12 -10.69 -5.96
C TYR A 155 -24.37 -10.74 -5.10
N ASN A 156 -24.25 -11.23 -3.88
CA ASN A 156 -25.34 -11.19 -2.93
C ASN A 156 -25.58 -9.76 -2.42
N ALA A 157 -26.70 -9.54 -1.71
CA ALA A 157 -27.06 -8.21 -1.25
C ALA A 157 -26.08 -7.64 -0.22
N ALA A 158 -25.47 -8.46 0.62
CA ALA A 158 -24.45 -8.02 1.58
C ALA A 158 -23.16 -7.55 0.88
N GLU A 159 -22.69 -8.26 -0.17
CA GLU A 159 -21.56 -7.85 -0.99
C GLU A 159 -21.79 -6.52 -1.69
N ARG A 160 -23.00 -6.28 -2.21
CA ARG A 160 -23.37 -5.00 -2.85
C ARG A 160 -23.39 -3.86 -1.84
N SER A 161 -24.00 -4.07 -0.67
CA SER A 161 -24.03 -3.07 0.41
C SER A 161 -22.63 -2.74 0.92
N ARG A 162 -21.76 -3.73 1.04
CA ARG A 162 -20.33 -3.52 1.36
C ARG A 162 -19.63 -2.64 0.31
N ALA A 163 -19.80 -2.95 -0.97
CA ALA A 163 -19.19 -2.17 -2.05
C ALA A 163 -19.68 -0.71 -2.06
N GLU A 164 -20.96 -0.47 -1.74
CA GLU A 164 -21.52 0.88 -1.59
C GLU A 164 -20.90 1.61 -0.39
N ILE A 165 -20.76 0.94 0.75
CA ILE A 165 -20.08 1.50 1.93
C ILE A 165 -18.61 1.84 1.62
N GLU A 166 -17.88 0.99 0.91
CA GLU A 166 -16.50 1.27 0.47
C GLU A 166 -16.43 2.53 -0.41
N TYR A 167 -17.39 2.70 -1.32
CA TYR A 167 -17.49 3.90 -2.13
C TYR A 167 -17.80 5.16 -1.31
N LEU A 168 -18.80 5.10 -0.45
CA LEU A 168 -19.24 6.24 0.38
C LEU A 168 -18.14 6.66 1.37
N THR A 169 -17.47 5.71 2.02
CA THR A 169 -16.39 5.98 2.95
C THR A 169 -15.18 6.62 2.25
N SER A 170 -14.85 6.20 1.03
CA SER A 170 -13.81 6.83 0.22
C SER A 170 -14.14 8.30 -0.11
N GLY A 171 -15.41 8.61 -0.29
CA GLY A 171 -15.94 9.96 -0.49
C GLY A 171 -16.24 10.74 0.81
N LYS A 172 -15.83 10.21 1.97
CA LYS A 172 -16.07 10.78 3.31
C LYS A 172 -17.58 10.97 3.67
N LYS A 173 -18.47 10.22 3.04
CA LYS A 173 -19.91 10.23 3.32
C LYS A 173 -20.24 9.21 4.42
N ILE A 174 -19.78 9.49 5.63
CA ILE A 174 -19.81 8.51 6.74
C ILE A 174 -21.25 8.27 7.23
N GLU A 175 -22.12 9.28 7.28
CA GLU A 175 -23.50 9.12 7.77
C GLU A 175 -24.33 8.26 6.80
N ASP A 176 -24.16 8.43 5.49
CA ASP A 176 -24.83 7.58 4.51
C ASP A 176 -24.39 6.12 4.66
N SER A 177 -23.08 5.90 4.87
CA SER A 177 -22.52 4.57 5.14
C SER A 177 -23.12 3.91 6.39
N ARG A 178 -23.38 4.69 7.45
CA ARG A 178 -24.00 4.18 8.69
C ARG A 178 -25.44 3.74 8.47
N GLY A 179 -26.19 4.44 7.60
CA GLY A 179 -27.55 4.05 7.23
C GLY A 179 -27.57 2.65 6.60
N ILE A 180 -26.70 2.42 5.61
CA ILE A 180 -26.57 1.11 4.95
C ILE A 180 -26.09 0.04 5.94
N LEU A 181 -25.12 0.35 6.78
CA LEU A 181 -24.64 -0.60 7.80
C LEU A 181 -25.77 -1.02 8.77
N ALA A 182 -26.65 -0.08 9.15
CA ALA A 182 -27.77 -0.41 10.03
C ALA A 182 -28.75 -1.39 9.36
N GLU A 183 -28.93 -1.33 8.05
CA GLU A 183 -29.70 -2.31 7.27
C GLU A 183 -28.98 -3.66 7.19
N MET A 184 -27.66 -3.66 6.93
CA MET A 184 -26.86 -4.87 6.91
C MET A 184 -26.91 -5.61 8.25
N LYS A 185 -26.82 -4.89 9.37
CA LYS A 185 -26.92 -5.49 10.73
C LYS A 185 -28.28 -6.12 11.02
N ARG A 186 -29.35 -5.63 10.41
CA ARG A 186 -30.68 -6.24 10.54
C ARG A 186 -30.85 -7.49 9.66
N ASN A 187 -30.32 -7.43 8.43
CA ASN A 187 -30.59 -8.44 7.43
C ASN A 187 -29.49 -9.52 7.34
N TYR A 188 -28.24 -9.17 7.68
CA TYR A 188 -27.06 -10.03 7.54
C TYR A 188 -26.11 -9.87 8.75
N PRO A 189 -26.61 -10.05 10.02
CA PRO A 189 -25.86 -9.71 11.23
C PRO A 189 -24.54 -10.46 11.36
N ASP A 190 -24.49 -11.71 10.89
CA ASP A 190 -23.34 -12.63 11.07
C ASP A 190 -22.44 -12.72 9.83
N SER A 191 -22.65 -11.85 8.81
CA SER A 191 -21.82 -11.91 7.61
C SER A 191 -20.50 -11.17 7.80
N ASP A 192 -19.43 -11.72 7.18
CA ASP A 192 -18.12 -11.06 7.13
C ASP A 192 -18.22 -9.69 6.46
N GLU A 193 -19.11 -9.51 5.48
CA GLU A 193 -19.35 -8.23 4.81
C GLU A 193 -19.88 -7.17 5.77
N THR A 194 -20.80 -7.54 6.65
CA THR A 194 -21.33 -6.63 7.68
C THR A 194 -20.25 -6.25 8.68
N LEU A 195 -19.50 -7.23 9.17
CA LEU A 195 -18.42 -7.01 10.13
C LEU A 195 -17.29 -6.17 9.51
N TYR A 196 -16.93 -6.43 8.25
CA TYR A 196 -15.94 -5.64 7.52
C TYR A 196 -16.40 -4.20 7.30
N SER A 197 -17.64 -4.00 6.92
CA SER A 197 -18.24 -2.68 6.71
C SER A 197 -18.24 -1.86 8.00
N GLU A 198 -18.56 -2.49 9.12
CA GLU A 198 -18.48 -1.86 10.44
C GLU A 198 -17.03 -1.48 10.81
N ALA A 199 -16.09 -2.41 10.61
CA ALA A 199 -14.68 -2.16 10.86
C ALA A 199 -14.14 -0.99 10.01
N LEU A 200 -14.54 -0.91 8.73
CA LEU A 200 -14.14 0.16 7.83
C LEU A 200 -14.71 1.52 8.27
N ILE A 201 -15.99 1.59 8.60
CA ILE A 201 -16.64 2.82 9.09
C ILE A 201 -15.99 3.27 10.40
N ASN A 202 -15.70 2.36 11.32
CA ASN A 202 -15.01 2.66 12.57
C ASN A 202 -13.59 3.19 12.30
N PHE A 203 -12.86 2.57 11.38
CA PHE A 203 -11.52 3.02 10.99
C PHE A 203 -11.53 4.46 10.45
N VAL A 204 -12.39 4.76 9.46
CA VAL A 204 -12.45 6.10 8.87
C VAL A 204 -13.03 7.16 9.81
N SER A 205 -13.74 6.73 10.85
CA SER A 205 -14.25 7.59 11.93
C SER A 205 -13.24 7.79 13.08
N GLY A 206 -12.01 7.24 12.97
CA GLY A 206 -10.98 7.32 14.01
C GLY A 206 -11.21 6.41 15.22
N LYS A 207 -12.21 5.52 15.19
CA LYS A 207 -12.51 4.55 16.24
C LYS A 207 -11.65 3.29 16.04
N TYR A 208 -10.34 3.45 16.23
CA TYR A 208 -9.37 2.41 15.88
C TYR A 208 -9.49 1.15 16.74
N ASN A 209 -9.91 1.26 18.01
CA ASN A 209 -10.08 0.10 18.89
C ASN A 209 -11.16 -0.85 18.38
N GLU A 210 -12.32 -0.31 18.04
CA GLU A 210 -13.44 -1.06 17.47
C GLU A 210 -13.10 -1.63 16.10
N ALA A 211 -12.44 -0.85 15.25
CA ALA A 211 -11.99 -1.29 13.93
C ALA A 211 -11.03 -2.48 14.02
N VAL A 212 -10.05 -2.42 14.91
CA VAL A 212 -9.07 -3.50 15.14
C VAL A 212 -9.74 -4.74 15.72
N SER A 213 -10.66 -4.58 16.69
CA SER A 213 -11.39 -5.71 17.26
C SER A 213 -12.16 -6.48 16.20
N ASN A 214 -12.90 -5.79 15.33
CA ASN A 214 -13.63 -6.41 14.24
C ASN A 214 -12.69 -7.05 13.19
N ALA A 215 -11.58 -6.37 12.85
CA ALA A 215 -10.60 -6.90 11.90
C ALA A 215 -9.86 -8.16 12.43
N ILE A 216 -9.66 -8.28 13.73
CA ILE A 216 -9.12 -9.50 14.36
C ILE A 216 -10.08 -10.68 14.14
N ILE A 217 -11.38 -10.50 14.34
CA ILE A 217 -12.40 -11.54 14.11
C ILE A 217 -12.37 -11.96 12.63
N LEU A 218 -12.36 -11.01 11.70
CA LEU A 218 -12.29 -11.26 10.27
C LEU A 218 -11.01 -12.01 9.85
N THR A 219 -9.87 -11.65 10.41
CA THR A 219 -8.60 -12.34 10.13
C THR A 219 -8.49 -13.69 10.81
N ALA A 220 -9.28 -13.98 11.83
CA ALA A 220 -9.40 -15.31 12.42
C ALA A 220 -10.24 -16.24 11.52
N SER A 221 -11.32 -15.75 10.91
CA SER A 221 -12.14 -16.52 9.97
C SER A 221 -11.41 -16.75 8.64
N ASN A 222 -10.72 -15.73 8.11
CA ASN A 222 -9.96 -15.82 6.86
C ASN A 222 -8.56 -15.18 7.01
N PRO A 223 -7.55 -15.94 7.49
CA PRO A 223 -6.22 -15.42 7.84
C PRO A 223 -5.40 -14.85 6.67
N LEU A 224 -5.74 -15.21 5.43
CA LEU A 224 -5.02 -14.79 4.23
C LEU A 224 -5.76 -13.72 3.41
N ASN A 225 -6.93 -13.28 3.88
CA ASN A 225 -7.67 -12.23 3.18
C ASN A 225 -6.91 -10.90 3.27
N ALA A 226 -6.38 -10.46 2.13
CA ALA A 226 -5.56 -9.25 2.05
C ALA A 226 -6.31 -7.98 2.47
N GLY A 227 -7.62 -7.88 2.21
CA GLY A 227 -8.46 -6.76 2.62
C GLY A 227 -8.58 -6.66 4.14
N TYR A 228 -8.82 -7.80 4.81
CA TYR A 228 -8.93 -7.88 6.26
C TYR A 228 -7.59 -7.57 6.95
N LEU A 229 -6.50 -8.13 6.43
CA LEU A 229 -5.15 -7.85 6.94
C LEU A 229 -4.76 -6.37 6.74
N ARG A 230 -5.10 -5.75 5.59
CA ARG A 230 -4.84 -4.32 5.37
C ARG A 230 -5.60 -3.45 6.37
N LEU A 231 -6.87 -3.75 6.61
CA LEU A 231 -7.69 -3.01 7.56
C LEU A 231 -7.15 -3.16 8.99
N LEU A 232 -6.75 -4.38 9.38
CA LEU A 232 -6.11 -4.65 10.68
C LEU A 232 -4.81 -3.85 10.83
N ALA A 233 -3.90 -3.91 9.85
CA ALA A 233 -2.63 -3.19 9.91
C ALA A 233 -2.84 -1.68 10.04
N LYS A 234 -3.73 -1.11 9.23
CA LYS A 234 -4.05 0.33 9.28
C LYS A 234 -4.72 0.74 10.59
N GLY A 235 -5.62 -0.07 11.12
CA GLY A 235 -6.22 0.15 12.43
C GLY A 235 -5.18 0.14 13.55
N GLN A 236 -4.24 -0.81 13.52
CA GLN A 236 -3.12 -0.89 14.46
C GLN A 236 -2.19 0.33 14.37
N GLU A 237 -1.90 0.84 13.15
CA GLU A 237 -1.20 2.12 12.98
C GLU A 237 -1.95 3.27 13.64
N GLY A 238 -3.27 3.35 13.45
CA GLY A 238 -4.13 4.37 14.07
C GLY A 238 -4.11 4.31 15.60
N GLN A 239 -3.98 3.11 16.19
CA GLN A 239 -3.78 2.91 17.63
C GLN A 239 -2.33 3.23 18.09
N SER A 240 -1.42 3.59 17.18
CA SER A 240 0.03 3.66 17.43
C SER A 240 0.64 2.32 17.86
N ASN A 241 -0.03 1.20 17.61
CA ASN A 241 0.48 -0.16 17.84
C ASN A 241 1.35 -0.59 16.64
N TYR A 242 2.50 0.06 16.48
CA TYR A 242 3.40 -0.16 15.35
C TYR A 242 4.02 -1.57 15.34
N ALA A 243 4.25 -2.17 16.50
CA ALA A 243 4.73 -3.54 16.59
C ALA A 243 3.68 -4.54 16.05
N GLY A 244 2.40 -4.38 16.42
CA GLY A 244 1.31 -5.18 15.86
C GLY A 244 1.17 -4.98 14.34
N ALA A 245 1.20 -3.72 13.90
CA ALA A 245 1.09 -3.37 12.48
C ALA A 245 2.21 -3.99 11.65
N SER A 246 3.47 -3.93 12.10
CA SER A 246 4.61 -4.54 11.38
C SER A 246 4.46 -6.06 11.24
N GLY A 247 3.95 -6.74 12.29
CA GLY A 247 3.63 -8.16 12.23
C GLY A 247 2.52 -8.47 11.21
N THR A 248 1.49 -7.64 11.14
CA THR A 248 0.40 -7.79 10.18
C THR A 248 0.85 -7.52 8.74
N TYR A 249 1.70 -6.50 8.52
CA TYR A 249 2.33 -6.27 7.21
C TYR A 249 3.24 -7.43 6.79
N SER A 250 3.94 -8.07 7.73
CA SER A 250 4.72 -9.27 7.42
C SER A 250 3.85 -10.40 6.88
N LYS A 251 2.69 -10.65 7.50
CA LYS A 251 1.72 -11.63 6.99
C LYS A 251 1.22 -11.28 5.58
N LEU A 252 0.95 -10.00 5.31
CA LEU A 252 0.57 -9.54 3.96
C LEU A 252 1.67 -9.79 2.93
N ILE A 253 2.91 -9.49 3.25
CA ILE A 253 4.06 -9.72 2.36
C ILE A 253 4.27 -11.22 2.14
N GLU A 254 4.21 -12.02 3.19
CA GLU A 254 4.36 -13.49 3.13
C GLU A 254 3.22 -14.17 2.37
N SER A 255 2.00 -13.62 2.42
CA SER A 255 0.88 -14.13 1.62
C SER A 255 1.06 -13.90 0.11
N GLY A 256 2.09 -13.15 -0.27
CA GLY A 256 2.46 -12.90 -1.66
C GLY A 256 1.58 -11.87 -2.36
N VAL A 257 0.99 -10.95 -1.63
CA VAL A 257 0.35 -9.77 -2.22
C VAL A 257 1.39 -8.97 -3.01
N PRO A 258 1.22 -8.75 -4.32
CA PRO A 258 2.22 -8.10 -5.18
C PRO A 258 2.18 -6.56 -5.04
N ASP A 259 2.44 -6.08 -3.83
CA ASP A 259 2.41 -4.66 -3.50
C ASP A 259 3.68 -4.28 -2.72
N ALA A 260 4.66 -3.74 -3.43
CA ALA A 260 5.93 -3.33 -2.83
C ALA A 260 5.76 -2.23 -1.77
N ARG A 261 4.68 -1.44 -1.80
CA ARG A 261 4.42 -0.38 -0.81
C ARG A 261 4.19 -0.92 0.60
N LEU A 262 3.85 -2.21 0.72
CA LEU A 262 3.80 -2.90 2.01
C LEU A 262 5.16 -2.90 2.73
N LEU A 263 6.27 -2.94 1.98
CA LEU A 263 7.62 -2.80 2.53
C LEU A 263 7.80 -1.43 3.19
N LEU A 264 7.36 -0.34 2.52
CA LEU A 264 7.44 1.01 3.10
C LEU A 264 6.55 1.17 4.33
N SER A 265 5.34 0.63 4.30
CA SER A 265 4.44 0.66 5.46
C SER A 265 5.05 -0.07 6.65
N ARG A 266 5.63 -1.25 6.42
CA ARG A 266 6.31 -2.03 7.47
C ARG A 266 7.58 -1.31 7.97
N ALA A 267 8.36 -0.73 7.09
CA ALA A 267 9.55 0.05 7.44
C ALA A 267 9.22 1.26 8.32
N GLN A 268 8.11 1.95 8.04
CA GLN A 268 7.66 3.04 8.91
C GLN A 268 7.28 2.53 10.31
N CYS A 269 6.64 1.39 10.40
CA CYS A 269 6.34 0.75 11.69
C CYS A 269 7.63 0.39 12.44
N TYR A 270 8.62 -0.23 11.76
CA TYR A 270 9.93 -0.53 12.35
C TYR A 270 10.67 0.73 12.81
N ARG A 271 10.63 1.81 12.03
CA ARG A 271 11.19 3.09 12.44
C ARG A 271 10.56 3.61 13.73
N ARG A 272 9.22 3.52 13.86
CA ARG A 272 8.48 3.95 15.05
C ARG A 272 8.77 3.09 16.29
N THR A 273 9.16 1.84 16.10
CA THR A 273 9.54 0.92 17.19
C THR A 273 11.05 0.90 17.48
N GLY A 274 11.84 1.68 16.74
CA GLY A 274 13.30 1.74 16.89
C GLY A 274 14.06 0.58 16.25
N GLU A 275 13.39 -0.24 15.44
CA GLU A 275 13.98 -1.38 14.71
C GLU A 275 14.63 -0.92 13.40
N THR A 276 15.62 -0.05 13.52
CA THR A 276 16.24 0.71 12.43
C THR A 276 16.78 -0.15 11.31
N ASP A 277 17.47 -1.26 11.65
CA ASP A 277 18.07 -2.16 10.64
C ASP A 277 16.98 -2.86 9.79
N LYS A 278 15.87 -3.25 10.42
CA LYS A 278 14.76 -3.83 9.69
C LYS A 278 14.08 -2.80 8.78
N ALA A 279 13.94 -1.56 9.26
CA ALA A 279 13.41 -0.47 8.45
C ALA A 279 14.28 -0.21 7.23
N LYS A 280 15.61 -0.10 7.40
CA LYS A 280 16.56 0.07 6.29
C LYS A 280 16.43 -1.03 5.26
N LYS A 281 16.44 -2.30 5.69
CA LYS A 281 16.35 -3.46 4.80
C LYS A 281 15.09 -3.43 3.93
N ASP A 282 13.95 -3.09 4.51
CA ASP A 282 12.70 -3.01 3.77
C ASP A 282 12.71 -1.85 2.75
N ILE A 283 13.26 -0.69 3.12
CA ILE A 283 13.31 0.47 2.22
C ILE A 283 14.32 0.24 1.11
N GLU A 284 15.50 -0.31 1.40
CA GLU A 284 16.50 -0.67 0.40
C GLU A 284 15.91 -1.63 -0.63
N ARG A 285 15.22 -2.69 -0.16
CA ARG A 285 14.51 -3.62 -1.05
C ARG A 285 13.45 -2.92 -1.91
N PHE A 286 12.70 -1.98 -1.35
CA PHE A 286 11.76 -1.17 -2.13
C PHE A 286 12.48 -0.31 -3.17
N LEU A 287 13.57 0.36 -2.81
CA LEU A 287 14.36 1.21 -3.70
C LEU A 287 15.09 0.45 -4.82
N GLU A 288 15.31 -0.88 -4.68
CA GLU A 288 15.76 -1.72 -5.79
C GLU A 288 14.74 -1.75 -6.94
N TYR A 289 13.44 -1.61 -6.63
CA TYR A 289 12.35 -1.60 -7.59
C TYR A 289 11.97 -0.19 -8.04
N TYR A 290 12.00 0.77 -7.11
CA TYR A 290 11.56 2.16 -7.31
C TYR A 290 12.64 3.14 -6.83
N PRO A 291 13.79 3.26 -7.54
CA PRO A 291 14.97 3.99 -7.06
C PRO A 291 14.79 5.50 -6.93
N GLU A 292 13.69 6.04 -7.46
CA GLU A 292 13.37 7.47 -7.47
C GLU A 292 12.09 7.80 -6.68
N ASP A 293 11.53 6.81 -5.94
CA ASP A 293 10.32 7.06 -5.15
C ASP A 293 10.58 8.07 -4.03
N LYS A 294 9.84 9.18 -4.10
CA LYS A 294 9.96 10.31 -3.17
C LYS A 294 9.79 9.88 -1.70
N SER A 295 8.77 9.08 -1.44
CA SER A 295 8.45 8.65 -0.08
C SER A 295 9.52 7.73 0.50
N ALA A 296 10.01 6.79 -0.30
CA ALA A 296 11.08 5.88 0.11
C ALA A 296 12.38 6.63 0.42
N LEU A 297 12.77 7.57 -0.45
CA LEU A 297 13.96 8.41 -0.25
C LEU A 297 13.84 9.28 1.01
N SER A 298 12.63 9.84 1.28
CA SER A 298 12.37 10.59 2.51
C SER A 298 12.45 9.69 3.75
N ILE A 299 11.84 8.50 3.71
CA ILE A 299 11.82 7.59 4.86
C ILE A 299 13.23 7.09 5.18
N VAL A 300 14.02 6.66 4.17
CA VAL A 300 15.39 6.18 4.42
C VAL A 300 16.28 7.27 4.97
N GLY A 301 16.17 8.52 4.46
CA GLY A 301 16.90 9.65 5.00
C GLY A 301 16.56 9.91 6.48
N LYS A 302 15.28 9.82 6.86
CA LYS A 302 14.85 9.92 8.27
C LYS A 302 15.38 8.79 9.13
N VAL A 303 15.39 7.58 8.62
CA VAL A 303 15.94 6.41 9.33
C VAL A 303 17.45 6.56 9.55
N GLU A 304 18.19 7.06 8.54
CA GLU A 304 19.64 7.33 8.68
C GLU A 304 19.89 8.46 9.68
N ALA A 305 19.15 9.55 9.64
CA ALA A 305 19.28 10.63 10.62
C ALA A 305 18.99 10.16 12.06
N GLU A 306 17.93 9.38 12.26
CA GLU A 306 17.57 8.83 13.58
C GLU A 306 18.61 7.80 14.09
N SER A 307 19.35 7.14 13.20
CA SER A 307 20.48 6.26 13.56
C SER A 307 21.80 7.01 13.77
N GLY A 308 21.82 8.32 13.57
CA GLY A 308 23.01 9.18 13.74
C GLY A 308 23.89 9.31 12.50
N ASP A 309 23.57 8.64 11.38
CA ASP A 309 24.29 8.80 10.12
C ASP A 309 23.75 10.00 9.31
N ASN A 310 24.09 11.20 9.81
CA ASN A 310 23.63 12.45 9.21
C ASN A 310 24.19 12.64 7.78
N ILE A 311 25.34 12.05 7.44
CA ILE A 311 25.91 12.16 6.09
C ILE A 311 25.03 11.44 5.10
N LYS A 312 24.71 10.17 5.36
CA LYS A 312 23.80 9.40 4.50
C LYS A 312 22.40 10.00 4.44
N ALA A 313 21.89 10.50 5.56
CA ALA A 313 20.62 11.19 5.58
C ALA A 313 20.58 12.36 4.57
N LEU A 314 21.61 13.22 4.59
CA LEU A 314 21.74 14.34 3.66
C LEU A 314 21.92 13.88 2.20
N GLU A 315 22.60 12.76 1.94
CA GLU A 315 22.72 12.18 0.60
C GLU A 315 21.33 11.78 0.05
N TYR A 316 20.53 11.07 0.85
CA TYR A 316 19.18 10.66 0.44
C TYR A 316 18.24 11.88 0.25
N PHE A 317 18.26 12.83 1.16
CA PHE A 317 17.44 14.04 1.03
C PHE A 317 17.87 14.90 -0.16
N SER A 318 19.18 15.03 -0.44
CA SER A 318 19.69 15.77 -1.60
C SER A 318 19.34 15.06 -2.90
N LYS A 319 19.39 13.71 -2.95
CA LYS A 319 18.90 12.93 -4.09
C LYS A 319 17.41 13.15 -4.31
N ASN A 320 16.60 13.11 -3.23
CA ASN A 320 15.17 13.33 -3.30
C ASN A 320 14.83 14.72 -3.84
N LEU A 321 15.52 15.74 -3.31
CA LEU A 321 15.34 17.12 -3.76
C LEU A 321 15.75 17.35 -5.22
N LYS A 322 16.82 16.69 -5.68
CA LYS A 322 17.25 16.74 -7.09
C LYS A 322 16.17 16.19 -8.03
N LEU A 323 15.44 15.16 -7.61
CA LEU A 323 14.37 14.54 -8.38
C LEU A 323 13.06 15.35 -8.27
N HIS A 324 12.82 16.00 -7.15
CA HIS A 324 11.58 16.73 -6.83
C HIS A 324 11.87 18.18 -6.38
N PRO A 325 12.45 19.04 -7.25
CA PRO A 325 12.94 20.38 -6.85
C PRO A 325 11.82 21.36 -6.49
N ASN A 326 10.57 21.08 -6.84
CA ASN A 326 9.42 21.92 -6.56
C ASN A 326 8.54 21.37 -5.41
N ASP A 327 9.07 20.48 -4.58
CA ASP A 327 8.34 19.88 -3.46
C ASP A 327 8.85 20.45 -2.13
N ALA A 328 7.97 21.18 -1.43
CA ALA A 328 8.29 21.83 -0.16
C ALA A 328 8.76 20.83 0.93
N ASP A 329 8.19 19.61 0.93
CA ASP A 329 8.51 18.60 1.95
C ASP A 329 9.94 18.07 1.79
N CYS A 330 10.46 18.01 0.55
CA CYS A 330 11.86 17.60 0.29
C CYS A 330 12.86 18.61 0.89
N TYR A 331 12.56 19.91 0.82
CA TYR A 331 13.36 20.94 1.47
C TYR A 331 13.28 20.83 2.99
N ILE A 332 12.08 20.62 3.55
CA ILE A 332 11.88 20.45 5.00
C ILE A 332 12.69 19.27 5.53
N ASP A 333 12.66 18.12 4.84
CA ASP A 333 13.39 16.94 5.29
C ASP A 333 14.91 17.21 5.38
N ARG A 334 15.49 17.90 4.38
CA ARG A 334 16.90 18.27 4.39
C ARG A 334 17.20 19.37 5.40
N ALA A 335 16.34 20.40 5.51
CA ALA A 335 16.45 21.46 6.49
C ALA A 335 16.46 20.93 7.92
N ASN A 336 15.59 19.97 8.24
CA ASN A 336 15.55 19.34 9.55
C ASN A 336 16.86 18.61 9.89
N SER A 337 17.51 18.00 8.91
CA SER A 337 18.81 17.36 9.08
C SER A 337 19.92 18.37 9.33
N TYR A 338 19.94 19.48 8.57
CA TYR A 338 20.85 20.60 8.83
C TYR A 338 20.61 21.25 10.19
N PHE A 339 19.34 21.41 10.57
CA PHE A 339 18.97 21.96 11.88
C PHE A 339 19.46 21.08 13.03
N ALA A 340 19.26 19.75 12.94
CA ALA A 340 19.74 18.80 13.94
C ALA A 340 21.26 18.78 14.07
N SER A 341 21.99 18.96 12.97
CA SER A 341 23.45 19.07 12.95
C SER A 341 23.97 20.49 13.26
N LYS A 342 23.08 21.44 13.60
CA LYS A 342 23.40 22.85 13.87
C LYS A 342 24.05 23.59 12.70
N SER A 343 23.84 23.13 11.49
CA SER A 343 24.27 23.80 10.25
C SER A 343 23.22 24.88 9.90
N TRP A 344 23.22 25.94 10.70
CA TRP A 344 22.13 26.91 10.79
C TRP A 344 21.87 27.68 9.50
N GLU A 345 22.91 28.06 8.76
CA GLU A 345 22.81 28.76 7.48
C GLU A 345 22.08 27.88 6.45
N TRP A 346 22.55 26.65 6.26
CA TRP A 346 21.93 25.69 5.33
C TRP A 346 20.50 25.33 5.73
N ALA A 347 20.23 25.23 7.05
CA ALA A 347 18.87 25.01 7.55
C ALA A 347 17.94 26.17 7.20
N ALA A 348 18.38 27.42 7.43
CA ALA A 348 17.59 28.62 7.13
C ALA A 348 17.28 28.75 5.65
N ASP A 349 18.26 28.44 4.78
CA ASP A 349 18.08 28.49 3.32
C ASP A 349 17.04 27.47 2.85
N ASP A 350 17.16 26.20 3.28
CA ASP A 350 16.21 25.15 2.89
C ASP A 350 14.80 25.40 3.46
N TYR A 351 14.68 25.86 4.71
CA TYR A 351 13.37 26.29 5.23
C TYR A 351 12.79 27.45 4.41
N SER A 352 13.61 28.41 3.96
CA SER A 352 13.14 29.49 3.11
C SER A 352 12.58 28.96 1.80
N MET A 353 13.30 28.06 1.11
CA MET A 353 12.83 27.46 -0.13
C MET A 353 11.53 26.67 0.07
N SER A 354 11.41 25.94 1.19
CA SER A 354 10.16 25.25 1.51
C SER A 354 9.00 26.23 1.73
N LEU A 355 9.23 27.33 2.44
CA LEU A 355 8.21 28.31 2.77
C LEU A 355 7.82 29.17 1.56
N ASP A 356 8.71 29.37 0.58
CA ASP A 356 8.37 29.99 -0.70
C ASP A 356 7.39 29.11 -1.50
N LEU A 357 7.53 27.78 -1.42
CA LEU A 357 6.63 26.83 -2.07
C LEU A 357 5.32 26.63 -1.27
N LYS A 358 5.41 26.60 0.06
CA LYS A 358 4.29 26.33 0.96
C LYS A 358 4.39 27.17 2.24
N PRO A 359 3.81 28.39 2.28
CA PRO A 359 4.00 29.37 3.35
C PRO A 359 3.19 29.12 4.63
N ASP A 360 2.36 28.08 4.67
CA ASP A 360 1.42 27.80 5.75
C ASP A 360 1.94 26.82 6.83
N ASN A 361 3.26 26.53 6.82
CA ASN A 361 3.88 25.62 7.79
C ASN A 361 4.45 26.38 9.01
N PRO A 362 3.76 26.37 10.18
CA PRO A 362 4.19 27.11 11.36
C PRO A 362 5.49 26.59 11.98
N ASP A 363 5.77 25.27 11.87
CA ASP A 363 7.02 24.70 12.40
C ASP A 363 8.24 25.07 11.55
N ALA A 364 8.07 25.13 10.22
CA ALA A 364 9.13 25.60 9.34
C ALA A 364 9.51 27.07 9.62
N TRP A 365 8.52 27.93 9.82
CA TRP A 365 8.76 29.32 10.25
C TRP A 365 9.50 29.40 11.59
N LEU A 366 9.10 28.58 12.58
CA LEU A 366 9.77 28.54 13.88
C LEU A 366 11.24 28.11 13.73
N ASN A 367 11.48 27.00 13.05
CA ASN A 367 12.83 26.43 12.92
C ASN A 367 13.75 27.33 12.07
N LYS A 368 13.20 27.97 11.02
CA LYS A 368 13.92 29.01 10.28
C LYS A 368 14.34 30.17 11.19
N GLY A 369 13.38 30.69 11.99
CA GLY A 369 13.66 31.76 12.96
C GLY A 369 14.73 31.35 13.98
N ILE A 370 14.70 30.11 14.49
CA ILE A 370 15.75 29.60 15.39
C ILE A 370 17.10 29.54 14.68
N SER A 371 17.15 29.11 13.45
CA SER A 371 18.36 29.02 12.62
C SER A 371 18.95 30.45 12.42
N LEU A 372 18.13 31.40 12.00
CA LEU A 372 18.52 32.77 11.80
C LEU A 372 19.02 33.45 13.10
N LEU A 373 18.34 33.18 14.23
CA LEU A 373 18.77 33.67 15.54
C LEU A 373 20.14 33.12 15.91
N SER A 374 20.40 31.83 15.61
CA SER A 374 21.67 31.17 15.92
C SER A 374 22.86 31.69 15.13
N ILE A 375 22.65 32.30 13.96
CA ILE A 375 23.67 33.00 13.16
C ILE A 375 23.68 34.51 13.41
N GLY A 376 22.93 35.02 14.41
CA GLY A 376 22.92 36.44 14.81
C GLY A 376 21.95 37.30 13.98
N ASN A 377 21.19 36.79 13.05
CA ASN A 377 20.21 37.57 12.30
C ASN A 377 18.89 37.72 13.07
N VAL A 378 18.94 38.53 14.13
CA VAL A 378 17.82 38.71 15.08
C VAL A 378 16.60 39.33 14.41
N LYS A 379 16.80 40.26 13.45
CA LYS A 379 15.69 40.97 12.80
C LYS A 379 14.79 40.00 12.03
N ASP A 380 15.38 39.20 11.18
CA ASP A 380 14.63 38.26 10.35
C ASP A 380 14.09 37.07 11.18
N ALA A 381 14.84 36.63 12.19
CA ALA A 381 14.34 35.66 13.16
C ALA A 381 13.05 36.13 13.85
N CYS A 382 12.98 37.43 14.29
CA CYS A 382 11.78 37.97 14.91
C CYS A 382 10.59 38.06 13.95
N HIS A 383 10.84 38.31 12.65
CA HIS A 383 9.80 38.24 11.62
C HIS A 383 9.24 36.84 11.54
N ASP A 384 10.10 35.82 11.45
CA ASP A 384 9.70 34.42 11.29
C ASP A 384 8.97 33.89 12.53
N PHE A 385 9.40 34.26 13.75
CA PHE A 385 8.68 33.92 14.97
C PHE A 385 7.26 34.53 15.02
N LYS A 386 7.09 35.80 14.56
CA LYS A 386 5.76 36.41 14.44
C LYS A 386 4.88 35.65 13.48
N LYS A 387 5.42 35.25 12.34
CA LYS A 387 4.70 34.46 11.33
C LYS A 387 4.30 33.10 11.87
N SER A 388 5.24 32.36 12.49
CA SER A 388 4.98 31.10 13.15
C SER A 388 3.86 31.19 14.19
N TYR A 389 3.92 32.20 15.05
CA TYR A 389 2.90 32.44 16.07
C TYR A 389 1.53 32.74 15.45
N SER A 390 1.49 33.59 14.41
CA SER A 390 0.23 33.93 13.71
C SER A 390 -0.42 32.73 13.03
N LEU A 391 0.37 31.70 12.66
CA LEU A 391 -0.09 30.43 12.14
C LEU A 391 -0.43 29.38 13.22
N GLY A 392 -0.39 29.79 14.52
CA GLY A 392 -0.85 28.98 15.64
C GLY A 392 0.24 28.24 16.42
N ASN A 393 1.53 28.39 16.08
CA ASN A 393 2.60 27.78 16.85
C ASN A 393 2.92 28.52 18.13
N GLN A 394 2.36 28.06 19.24
CA GLN A 394 2.52 28.70 20.56
C GLN A 394 3.98 28.68 21.05
N LYS A 395 4.84 27.78 20.60
CA LYS A 395 6.26 27.73 20.97
C LYS A 395 7.01 29.01 20.56
N ALA A 396 6.58 29.66 19.48
CA ALA A 396 7.17 30.91 19.00
C ALA A 396 7.05 32.08 20.01
N SER A 397 6.03 32.05 20.87
CA SER A 397 5.81 33.12 21.88
C SER A 397 7.00 33.30 22.82
N SER A 398 7.65 32.22 23.22
CA SER A 398 8.82 32.29 24.12
C SER A 398 10.03 32.90 23.42
N TYR A 399 10.21 32.69 22.12
CA TYR A 399 11.28 33.33 21.35
C TYR A 399 11.00 34.80 21.12
N LEU A 400 9.75 35.17 20.85
CA LEU A 400 9.32 36.57 20.72
C LEU A 400 9.57 37.37 21.99
N SER A 401 9.16 36.85 23.15
CA SER A 401 9.32 37.52 24.42
C SER A 401 10.79 37.73 24.85
N LYS A 402 11.66 36.75 24.51
CA LYS A 402 13.07 36.80 24.92
C LYS A 402 13.95 37.63 23.98
N ASN A 403 13.66 37.63 22.68
CA ASN A 403 14.61 38.13 21.67
C ASN A 403 14.07 39.31 20.85
N CYS A 404 12.74 39.60 20.90
CA CYS A 404 12.11 40.55 19.98
C CYS A 404 11.42 41.75 20.64
N ILE A 405 11.43 41.85 21.97
CA ILE A 405 10.85 43.00 22.67
C ILE A 405 11.82 44.17 22.60
N GLY A 406 11.33 45.34 22.14
CA GLY A 406 12.10 46.58 22.07
C GLY A 406 13.00 46.75 20.84
N ARG A 407 12.78 45.94 19.82
CA ARG A 407 13.51 46.05 18.53
C ARG A 407 12.58 46.21 17.34
#